data_8c4259de9d278f03426fda4f9c7248e6
#
_entry.id   8c4259de9d278f03426fda4f9c7248e6
#
_cell.length_a   1.000
_cell.length_b   1.000
_cell.length_c   1.000
_cell.angle_alpha   90.00
_cell.angle_beta   90.00
_cell.angle_gamma   90.00
#
_symmetry.space_group_name_H-M   'P 1'
#
loop_
_entity.id
_entity.type
_entity.pdbx_description
1 polymer ?
#
loop_
_entity_poly.entity_id
_entity_poly.type
_entity_poly.pdbx_seq_one_letter_code
_entity_poly.pdbx_strand_id
1 'polypeptide(L)'
;MKFIYALTGILVALLINSCSADQHPGMGPEENVFVKGADISWVTEMEADGVRFYNPNGKETDCFLLMNELGMNAVRLRVWVNPENSYGNWSDQADVVAKAKRAKEAGLDVMIDFHYSDFFADPGRQNKPQAWKGMSLQGLKEAVADHTASVLNALMNEGVSPKWIQIGNETRNGMLWPDGQIWTETGDRSNGWQNYAELSNAGYDAAKKVFPEAVVMVHQNNAWEDLEWWFTKFSNAGGKFDMIGLSHYPQAEADKTWQSVNELALDHISALGKTFRRKVMIVEIGVKTLLNESEAALALNEFMTQARQMEECAGVFYWEPQTDGTWKPGHYETLGWRAYDMGAFRNGRPTSVLTPFKN
;
A
#
# COMPACT_ATOMS: atom_id res chain seq x y z
N MET A 1 -83.15 -22.58 47.10
CA MET A 1 -81.94 -23.31 46.65
C MET A 1 -81.24 -22.42 45.63
N LYS A 2 -80.11 -21.79 46.03
CA LYS A 2 -79.30 -20.90 45.17
C LYS A 2 -78.00 -21.66 44.88
N PHE A 3 -77.74 -21.96 43.62
CA PHE A 3 -76.51 -22.55 43.17
C PHE A 3 -75.57 -21.40 42.80
N ILE A 4 -74.39 -21.41 43.47
CA ILE A 4 -73.29 -20.49 43.17
C ILE A 4 -72.30 -21.26 42.27
N TYR A 5 -72.07 -20.75 41.07
CA TYR A 5 -71.01 -21.23 40.20
C TYR A 5 -69.71 -20.44 40.48
N ALA A 6 -68.69 -21.15 40.90
CA ALA A 6 -67.35 -20.61 41.04
C ALA A 6 -66.62 -20.70 39.71
N LEU A 7 -66.17 -19.58 39.15
CA LEU A 7 -65.34 -19.50 37.97
C LEU A 7 -63.87 -19.59 38.40
N THR A 8 -63.19 -20.67 38.06
CA THR A 8 -61.75 -20.85 38.24
C THR A 8 -61.05 -20.29 37.02
N GLY A 9 -60.40 -19.14 37.18
CA GLY A 9 -59.53 -18.55 36.16
C GLY A 9 -58.16 -19.24 36.11
N ILE A 10 -57.83 -19.81 34.98
CA ILE A 10 -56.49 -20.36 34.72
C ILE A 10 -55.60 -19.23 34.21
N LEU A 11 -54.61 -18.85 35.00
CA LEU A 11 -53.56 -17.90 34.64
C LEU A 11 -52.51 -18.65 33.85
N VAL A 12 -52.45 -18.43 32.51
CA VAL A 12 -51.37 -18.95 31.69
C VAL A 12 -50.21 -17.93 31.74
N ALA A 13 -49.14 -18.29 32.49
CA ALA A 13 -47.90 -17.52 32.48
C ALA A 13 -47.10 -17.84 31.21
N LEU A 14 -47.03 -16.88 30.29
CA LEU A 14 -46.15 -16.89 29.15
C LEU A 14 -44.72 -16.62 29.66
N LEU A 15 -43.89 -17.65 29.76
CA LEU A 15 -42.45 -17.53 29.90
C LEU A 15 -41.83 -17.01 28.59
N ILE A 16 -41.54 -15.71 28.55
CA ILE A 16 -40.72 -15.13 27.50
C ILE A 16 -39.27 -15.52 27.79
N ASN A 17 -38.77 -16.52 27.08
CA ASN A 17 -37.34 -16.80 27.05
C ASN A 17 -36.63 -15.61 26.34
N SER A 18 -36.08 -14.70 27.13
CA SER A 18 -35.13 -13.72 26.68
C SER A 18 -33.83 -14.45 26.33
N CYS A 19 -33.57 -14.68 25.04
CA CYS A 19 -32.22 -14.98 24.58
C CYS A 19 -31.36 -13.77 24.91
N SER A 20 -30.50 -13.91 25.92
CA SER A 20 -29.38 -13.02 26.12
C SER A 20 -28.47 -13.19 24.90
N ALA A 21 -28.47 -12.19 24.01
CA ALA A 21 -27.40 -12.01 23.05
C ALA A 21 -26.11 -11.82 23.87
N ASP A 22 -25.18 -12.74 23.70
CA ASP A 22 -23.82 -12.56 24.18
C ASP A 22 -23.30 -11.25 23.58
N GLN A 23 -23.23 -10.24 24.44
CA GLN A 23 -22.49 -9.02 24.12
C GLN A 23 -21.02 -9.41 24.10
N HIS A 24 -20.45 -9.64 22.92
CA HIS A 24 -19.03 -9.46 22.74
C HIS A 24 -18.68 -8.06 23.28
N PRO A 25 -17.62 -7.92 24.09
CA PRO A 25 -17.17 -6.62 24.51
C PRO A 25 -16.89 -5.83 23.24
N GLY A 26 -17.70 -4.81 22.98
CA GLY A 26 -17.53 -3.94 21.83
C GLY A 26 -16.12 -3.37 21.89
N MET A 27 -15.30 -3.69 20.90
CA MET A 27 -14.16 -2.88 20.56
C MET A 27 -14.71 -1.48 20.31
N GLY A 28 -14.34 -0.55 21.17
CA GLY A 28 -14.61 0.86 20.90
C GLY A 28 -14.11 1.20 19.49
N PRO A 29 -14.61 2.27 18.86
CA PRO A 29 -14.13 2.64 17.55
C PRO A 29 -12.61 2.70 17.63
N GLU A 30 -11.89 1.84 16.85
CA GLU A 30 -10.45 1.97 16.72
C GLU A 30 -10.21 3.44 16.37
N GLU A 31 -9.48 4.15 17.21
CA GLU A 31 -9.06 5.51 16.88
C GLU A 31 -8.43 5.43 15.51
N ASN A 32 -8.93 6.23 14.59
CA ASN A 32 -8.48 6.28 13.20
C ASN A 32 -7.08 6.91 13.20
N VAL A 33 -6.08 6.14 13.65
CA VAL A 33 -4.69 6.60 13.74
C VAL A 33 -4.19 6.83 12.33
N PHE A 34 -3.82 8.07 12.04
CA PHE A 34 -3.22 8.42 10.75
C PHE A 34 -1.93 7.63 10.54
N VAL A 35 -1.85 6.91 9.42
CA VAL A 35 -0.69 6.07 9.09
C VAL A 35 0.46 6.95 8.63
N LYS A 36 1.61 6.76 9.27
CA LYS A 36 2.87 7.43 8.97
C LYS A 36 3.88 6.34 8.63
N GLY A 37 4.08 6.11 7.33
CA GLY A 37 4.85 4.96 6.87
C GLY A 37 6.08 5.31 6.04
N ALA A 38 6.90 4.29 5.81
CA ALA A 38 7.98 4.31 4.83
C ALA A 38 7.94 3.03 3.98
N ASP A 39 8.15 3.16 2.67
CA ASP A 39 8.60 2.03 1.86
C ASP A 39 10.11 1.95 2.01
N ILE A 40 10.61 0.87 2.59
CA ILE A 40 12.03 0.61 2.78
C ILE A 40 12.44 -0.72 2.16
N SER A 41 11.87 -1.00 1.00
CA SER A 41 12.07 -2.27 0.30
C SER A 41 13.53 -2.54 -0.09
N TRP A 42 14.35 -1.50 -0.26
CA TRP A 42 15.78 -1.64 -0.58
C TRP A 42 16.67 -1.96 0.61
N VAL A 43 16.16 -1.92 1.84
CA VAL A 43 17.01 -1.96 3.05
C VAL A 43 17.96 -3.16 3.09
N THR A 44 17.51 -4.36 2.73
CA THR A 44 18.34 -5.58 2.77
C THR A 44 19.45 -5.56 1.73
N GLU A 45 19.19 -5.04 0.53
CA GLU A 45 20.19 -4.84 -0.52
C GLU A 45 21.22 -3.78 -0.09
N MET A 46 20.76 -2.65 0.46
CA MET A 46 21.65 -1.61 1.00
C MET A 46 22.56 -2.14 2.11
N GLU A 47 22.02 -2.91 3.04
CA GLU A 47 22.79 -3.52 4.14
C GLU A 47 23.83 -4.53 3.63
N ALA A 48 23.47 -5.31 2.59
CA ALA A 48 24.39 -6.24 1.93
C ALA A 48 25.55 -5.51 1.23
N ASP A 49 25.28 -4.33 0.66
CA ASP A 49 26.29 -3.44 0.09
C ASP A 49 27.11 -2.69 1.15
N GLY A 50 26.87 -2.96 2.42
CA GLY A 50 27.63 -2.36 3.54
C GLY A 50 27.09 -1.01 4.03
N VAL A 51 25.92 -0.56 3.57
CA VAL A 51 25.28 0.63 4.13
C VAL A 51 24.89 0.37 5.59
N ARG A 52 25.13 1.37 6.45
CA ARG A 52 24.75 1.35 7.86
C ARG A 52 23.89 2.55 8.18
N PHE A 53 22.93 2.34 9.07
CA PHE A 53 22.00 3.38 9.49
C PHE A 53 22.30 3.82 10.93
N TYR A 54 22.16 5.12 11.18
CA TYR A 54 22.46 5.72 12.47
C TYR A 54 21.29 6.59 12.92
N ASN A 55 20.96 6.49 14.18
CA ASN A 55 19.98 7.40 14.76
C ASN A 55 20.56 8.84 14.93
N PRO A 56 19.74 9.83 15.28
CA PRO A 56 20.20 11.23 15.45
C PRO A 56 21.35 11.39 16.44
N ASN A 57 21.51 10.47 17.40
CA ASN A 57 22.60 10.49 18.37
C ASN A 57 23.89 9.83 17.84
N GLY A 58 23.89 9.33 16.60
CA GLY A 58 25.04 8.70 15.97
C GLY A 58 25.26 7.23 16.35
N LYS A 59 24.29 6.60 17.03
CA LYS A 59 24.34 5.17 17.33
C LYS A 59 23.86 4.39 16.10
N GLU A 60 24.63 3.37 15.69
CA GLU A 60 24.18 2.42 14.66
C GLU A 60 22.91 1.73 15.12
N THR A 61 21.89 1.72 14.26
CA THR A 61 20.54 1.30 14.59
C THR A 61 19.95 0.56 13.39
N ASP A 62 19.22 -0.53 13.63
CA ASP A 62 18.44 -1.22 12.61
C ASP A 62 17.47 -0.24 11.92
N CYS A 63 17.35 -0.32 10.59
CA CYS A 63 16.56 0.63 9.82
C CYS A 63 15.07 0.61 10.22
N PHE A 64 14.49 -0.55 10.54
CA PHE A 64 13.10 -0.64 10.98
C PHE A 64 12.89 0.01 12.36
N LEU A 65 13.79 -0.25 13.31
CA LEU A 65 13.76 0.43 14.60
C LEU A 65 13.92 1.95 14.43
N LEU A 66 14.77 2.37 13.51
CA LEU A 66 14.99 3.79 13.22
C LEU A 66 13.74 4.45 12.64
N MET A 67 12.98 3.78 11.75
CA MET A 67 11.71 4.30 11.27
C MET A 67 10.71 4.51 12.42
N ASN A 68 10.62 3.57 13.36
CA ASN A 68 9.80 3.73 14.57
C ASN A 68 10.28 4.92 15.44
N GLU A 69 11.58 5.04 15.71
CA GLU A 69 12.17 6.18 16.45
C GLU A 69 11.89 7.54 15.77
N LEU A 70 11.73 7.55 14.44
CA LEU A 70 11.36 8.73 13.66
C LEU A 70 9.86 9.03 13.69
N GLY A 71 9.07 8.23 14.39
CA GLY A 71 7.62 8.43 14.56
C GLY A 71 6.76 7.78 13.49
N MET A 72 7.33 6.96 12.63
CA MET A 72 6.59 6.12 11.70
C MET A 72 5.98 4.93 12.43
N ASN A 73 4.80 4.50 11.99
CA ASN A 73 4.05 3.39 12.58
C ASN A 73 3.79 2.25 11.60
N ALA A 74 4.25 2.37 10.35
CA ALA A 74 4.07 1.36 9.33
C ALA A 74 5.23 1.32 8.33
N VAL A 75 5.39 0.17 7.67
CA VAL A 75 6.26 0.03 6.49
C VAL A 75 5.50 -0.58 5.32
N ARG A 76 5.87 -0.20 4.11
CA ARG A 76 5.44 -0.81 2.85
C ARG A 76 6.61 -1.61 2.30
N LEU A 77 6.36 -2.84 1.86
CA LEU A 77 7.35 -3.78 1.38
C LEU A 77 6.89 -4.33 0.03
N ARG A 78 7.65 -4.02 -1.01
CA ARG A 78 7.45 -4.49 -2.37
C ARG A 78 7.80 -5.97 -2.48
N VAL A 79 6.99 -6.74 -3.23
CA VAL A 79 7.29 -8.12 -3.58
C VAL A 79 7.23 -8.34 -5.09
N TRP A 80 8.26 -8.99 -5.63
CA TRP A 80 8.36 -9.47 -7.00
C TRP A 80 8.09 -10.97 -7.06
N VAL A 81 7.80 -11.50 -8.26
CA VAL A 81 7.45 -12.91 -8.43
C VAL A 81 8.70 -13.78 -8.40
N ASN A 82 9.64 -13.50 -9.30
CA ASN A 82 10.89 -14.26 -9.42
C ASN A 82 11.98 -13.31 -9.93
N PRO A 83 12.51 -12.42 -9.05
CA PRO A 83 13.57 -11.51 -9.45
C PRO A 83 14.78 -12.29 -9.95
N GLU A 84 15.38 -11.80 -11.03
CA GLU A 84 16.50 -12.49 -11.65
C GLU A 84 17.73 -12.51 -10.74
N ASN A 85 18.47 -13.63 -10.78
CA ASN A 85 19.69 -13.83 -10.00
C ASN A 85 20.77 -12.77 -10.25
N SER A 86 20.78 -12.11 -11.43
CA SER A 86 21.71 -11.02 -11.75
C SER A 86 21.46 -9.76 -10.91
N TYR A 87 20.28 -9.63 -10.32
CA TYR A 87 19.90 -8.51 -9.46
C TYR A 87 19.86 -8.89 -7.98
N GLY A 88 20.30 -10.12 -7.64
CA GLY A 88 20.02 -10.70 -6.34
C GLY A 88 18.55 -11.09 -6.19
N ASN A 89 18.22 -11.81 -5.14
CA ASN A 89 16.82 -12.21 -4.87
C ASN A 89 16.09 -11.14 -4.01
N TRP A 90 16.53 -9.89 -4.12
CA TRP A 90 15.92 -8.79 -3.38
C TRP A 90 14.47 -8.61 -3.77
N SER A 91 13.62 -8.41 -2.77
CA SER A 91 12.16 -8.32 -2.94
C SER A 91 11.49 -9.61 -3.45
N ASP A 92 12.14 -10.77 -3.38
CA ASP A 92 11.45 -12.06 -3.49
C ASP A 92 10.65 -12.37 -2.21
N GLN A 93 9.91 -13.47 -2.22
CA GLN A 93 9.11 -13.89 -1.05
C GLN A 93 9.96 -14.03 0.21
N ALA A 94 11.16 -14.60 0.15
CA ALA A 94 12.00 -14.85 1.31
C ALA A 94 12.52 -13.54 1.91
N ASP A 95 12.98 -12.62 1.08
CA ASP A 95 13.45 -11.30 1.48
C ASP A 95 12.32 -10.45 2.08
N VAL A 96 11.13 -10.47 1.47
CA VAL A 96 9.96 -9.74 2.01
C VAL A 96 9.53 -10.29 3.37
N VAL A 97 9.52 -11.62 3.55
CA VAL A 97 9.20 -12.25 4.84
C VAL A 97 10.23 -11.85 5.91
N ALA A 98 11.52 -11.85 5.57
CA ALA A 98 12.57 -11.43 6.50
C ALA A 98 12.40 -9.97 6.94
N LYS A 99 12.13 -9.06 6.00
CA LYS A 99 11.84 -7.64 6.27
C LYS A 99 10.59 -7.45 7.12
N ALA A 100 9.51 -8.17 6.81
CA ALA A 100 8.25 -8.06 7.54
C ALA A 100 8.36 -8.55 9.01
N LYS A 101 9.20 -9.55 9.27
CA LYS A 101 9.54 -9.96 10.65
C LYS A 101 10.24 -8.83 11.41
N ARG A 102 11.25 -8.20 10.81
CA ARG A 102 11.96 -7.05 11.41
C ARG A 102 11.01 -5.88 11.67
N ALA A 103 10.07 -5.60 10.75
CA ALA A 103 9.04 -4.60 10.93
C ALA A 103 8.17 -4.89 12.16
N LYS A 104 7.68 -6.12 12.28
CA LYS A 104 6.89 -6.58 13.44
C LYS A 104 7.68 -6.44 14.75
N GLU A 105 8.95 -6.86 14.77
CA GLU A 105 9.83 -6.74 15.94
C GLU A 105 10.09 -5.28 16.33
N ALA A 106 10.10 -4.38 15.34
CA ALA A 106 10.19 -2.93 15.54
C ALA A 106 8.86 -2.27 15.93
N GLY A 107 7.76 -3.03 16.02
CA GLY A 107 6.43 -2.49 16.35
C GLY A 107 5.76 -1.72 15.21
N LEU A 108 6.12 -2.01 13.96
CA LEU A 108 5.57 -1.38 12.77
C LEU A 108 4.52 -2.27 12.11
N ASP A 109 3.42 -1.66 11.69
CA ASP A 109 2.45 -2.31 10.83
C ASP A 109 3.01 -2.53 9.43
N VAL A 110 2.51 -3.53 8.72
CA VAL A 110 3.05 -3.94 7.42
C VAL A 110 2.01 -3.77 6.32
N MET A 111 2.43 -3.15 5.21
CA MET A 111 1.77 -3.21 3.91
C MET A 111 2.62 -4.06 2.97
N ILE A 112 1.99 -4.99 2.23
CA ILE A 112 2.64 -5.74 1.16
C ILE A 112 2.19 -5.21 -0.18
N ASP A 113 3.18 -4.85 -1.02
CA ASP A 113 2.96 -4.31 -2.36
C ASP A 113 3.33 -5.36 -3.43
N PHE A 114 2.32 -5.95 -4.06
CA PHE A 114 2.49 -6.93 -5.12
C PHE A 114 2.69 -6.27 -6.47
N HIS A 115 3.89 -6.36 -7.05
CA HIS A 115 4.14 -5.86 -8.41
C HIS A 115 3.67 -6.81 -9.52
N TYR A 116 3.54 -8.11 -9.24
CA TYR A 116 3.26 -9.16 -10.23
C TYR A 116 4.18 -9.13 -11.44
N SER A 117 5.45 -8.87 -11.19
CA SER A 117 6.53 -8.77 -12.17
C SER A 117 7.80 -9.33 -11.52
N ASP A 118 8.81 -9.64 -12.31
CA ASP A 118 10.15 -10.01 -11.82
C ASP A 118 11.02 -8.77 -11.53
N PHE A 119 10.46 -7.57 -11.75
CA PHE A 119 11.11 -6.29 -11.59
C PHE A 119 10.08 -5.19 -11.31
N PHE A 120 10.49 -3.92 -11.27
CA PHE A 120 9.57 -2.81 -11.09
C PHE A 120 8.42 -2.83 -12.11
N ALA A 121 7.20 -2.77 -11.60
CA ALA A 121 6.02 -2.38 -12.36
C ALA A 121 5.75 -0.90 -12.10
N ASP A 122 5.47 -0.15 -13.15
CA ASP A 122 5.20 1.28 -13.13
C ASP A 122 4.23 1.65 -14.29
N PRO A 123 3.75 2.90 -14.40
CA PRO A 123 2.77 3.27 -15.44
C PRO A 123 3.24 3.02 -16.89
N GLY A 124 4.56 3.00 -17.12
CA GLY A 124 5.16 2.71 -18.42
C GLY A 124 5.53 1.24 -18.62
N ARG A 125 5.39 0.41 -17.59
CA ARG A 125 5.95 -0.93 -17.57
C ARG A 125 5.18 -1.86 -16.63
N GLN A 126 4.43 -2.79 -17.22
CA GLN A 126 3.65 -3.80 -16.50
C GLN A 126 3.96 -5.20 -17.08
N ASN A 127 5.26 -5.55 -17.06
CA ASN A 127 5.74 -6.77 -17.69
C ASN A 127 5.31 -8.01 -16.92
N LYS A 128 4.84 -9.02 -17.64
CA LYS A 128 4.61 -10.34 -17.05
C LYS A 128 5.93 -10.95 -16.55
N PRO A 129 5.92 -11.64 -15.41
CA PRO A 129 7.00 -12.49 -15.00
C PRO A 129 7.41 -13.47 -16.12
N GLN A 130 8.71 -13.78 -16.23
CA GLN A 130 9.20 -14.68 -17.26
C GLN A 130 8.48 -16.04 -17.21
N ALA A 131 8.22 -16.55 -16.00
CA ALA A 131 7.52 -17.80 -15.77
C ALA A 131 6.05 -17.79 -16.23
N TRP A 132 5.45 -16.60 -16.38
CA TRP A 132 4.03 -16.45 -16.75
C TRP A 132 3.83 -16.10 -18.23
N LYS A 133 4.91 -15.95 -18.99
CA LYS A 133 4.84 -15.71 -20.44
C LYS A 133 4.16 -16.88 -21.15
N GLY A 134 3.23 -16.58 -22.05
CA GLY A 134 2.47 -17.56 -22.82
C GLY A 134 1.27 -18.19 -22.09
N MET A 135 1.03 -17.84 -20.81
CA MET A 135 -0.18 -18.26 -20.12
C MET A 135 -1.42 -17.59 -20.74
N SER A 136 -2.55 -18.29 -20.73
CA SER A 136 -3.85 -17.72 -21.01
C SER A 136 -4.29 -16.74 -19.90
N LEU A 137 -5.30 -15.90 -20.15
CA LEU A 137 -5.86 -15.03 -19.11
C LEU A 137 -6.27 -15.82 -17.85
N GLN A 138 -6.88 -17.01 -18.04
CA GLN A 138 -7.24 -17.87 -16.92
C GLN A 138 -6.00 -18.35 -16.14
N GLY A 139 -4.95 -18.80 -16.85
CA GLY A 139 -3.68 -19.18 -16.22
C GLY A 139 -3.00 -18.02 -15.48
N LEU A 140 -3.09 -16.80 -16.02
CA LEU A 140 -2.57 -15.60 -15.34
C LEU A 140 -3.36 -15.29 -14.05
N LYS A 141 -4.69 -15.44 -14.05
CA LYS A 141 -5.52 -15.27 -12.84
C LYS A 141 -5.12 -16.27 -11.75
N GLU A 142 -4.92 -17.54 -12.13
CA GLU A 142 -4.46 -18.58 -11.21
C GLU A 142 -3.06 -18.24 -10.67
N ALA A 143 -2.13 -17.82 -11.54
CA ALA A 143 -0.78 -17.44 -11.14
C ALA A 143 -0.74 -16.23 -10.18
N VAL A 144 -1.58 -15.21 -10.42
CA VAL A 144 -1.76 -14.06 -9.51
C VAL A 144 -2.27 -14.54 -8.15
N ALA A 145 -3.33 -15.36 -8.14
CA ALA A 145 -3.90 -15.87 -6.89
C ALA A 145 -2.90 -16.74 -6.11
N ASP A 146 -2.19 -17.64 -6.79
CA ASP A 146 -1.23 -18.55 -6.18
C ASP A 146 -0.03 -17.79 -5.60
N HIS A 147 0.53 -16.82 -6.35
CA HIS A 147 1.63 -15.98 -5.85
C HIS A 147 1.20 -15.17 -4.63
N THR A 148 0.03 -14.53 -4.70
CA THR A 148 -0.52 -13.77 -3.56
C THR A 148 -0.70 -14.66 -2.34
N ALA A 149 -1.34 -15.81 -2.50
CA ALA A 149 -1.56 -16.75 -1.40
C ALA A 149 -0.23 -17.31 -0.85
N SER A 150 0.74 -17.59 -1.71
CA SER A 150 2.07 -18.11 -1.31
C SER A 150 2.78 -17.13 -0.38
N VAL A 151 2.92 -15.86 -0.79
CA VAL A 151 3.58 -14.81 0.00
C VAL A 151 2.84 -14.58 1.32
N LEU A 152 1.52 -14.46 1.28
CA LEU A 152 0.72 -14.17 2.47
C LEU A 152 0.72 -15.35 3.47
N ASN A 153 0.68 -16.60 3.00
CA ASN A 153 0.83 -17.75 3.86
C ASN A 153 2.23 -17.85 4.49
N ALA A 154 3.28 -17.49 3.74
CA ALA A 154 4.63 -17.43 4.29
C ALA A 154 4.75 -16.40 5.43
N LEU A 155 4.13 -15.22 5.27
CA LEU A 155 4.03 -14.22 6.34
C LEU A 155 3.23 -14.74 7.54
N MET A 156 2.10 -15.40 7.31
CA MET A 156 1.27 -15.98 8.36
C MET A 156 2.05 -17.02 9.17
N ASN A 157 2.82 -17.88 8.51
CA ASN A 157 3.64 -18.91 9.17
C ASN A 157 4.73 -18.30 10.09
N GLU A 158 5.18 -17.08 9.80
CA GLU A 158 6.10 -16.31 10.63
C GLU A 158 5.35 -15.40 11.65
N GLY A 159 4.04 -15.55 11.73
CA GLY A 159 3.19 -14.78 12.64
C GLY A 159 3.10 -13.29 12.28
N VAL A 160 3.33 -12.92 11.03
CA VAL A 160 3.13 -11.55 10.52
C VAL A 160 1.78 -11.47 9.83
N SER A 161 0.97 -10.50 10.24
CA SER A 161 -0.33 -10.19 9.64
C SER A 161 -0.29 -8.80 9.03
N PRO A 162 -0.18 -8.66 7.71
CA PRO A 162 -0.20 -7.34 7.07
C PRO A 162 -1.56 -6.66 7.28
N LYS A 163 -1.56 -5.38 7.62
CA LYS A 163 -2.79 -4.58 7.71
C LYS A 163 -3.32 -4.20 6.33
N TRP A 164 -2.41 -3.98 5.38
CA TRP A 164 -2.75 -3.57 4.02
C TRP A 164 -2.07 -4.48 3.01
N ILE A 165 -2.79 -4.73 1.91
CA ILE A 165 -2.30 -5.51 0.78
C ILE A 165 -2.60 -4.73 -0.49
N GLN A 166 -1.57 -4.35 -1.21
CA GLN A 166 -1.67 -3.63 -2.47
C GLN A 166 -1.59 -4.62 -3.63
N ILE A 167 -2.60 -4.59 -4.51
CA ILE A 167 -2.71 -5.46 -5.68
C ILE A 167 -2.28 -4.68 -6.93
N GLY A 168 -1.07 -4.95 -7.37
CA GLY A 168 -0.42 -4.21 -8.46
C GLY A 168 0.18 -2.87 -8.01
N ASN A 169 1.22 -2.43 -8.69
CA ASN A 169 1.86 -1.14 -8.47
C ASN A 169 1.60 -0.21 -9.66
N GLU A 170 1.05 0.98 -9.39
CA GLU A 170 0.78 2.05 -10.37
C GLU A 170 0.09 1.54 -11.66
N THR A 171 -0.99 0.81 -11.49
CA THR A 171 -1.66 0.05 -12.56
C THR A 171 -2.55 0.92 -13.48
N ARG A 172 -2.12 2.15 -13.79
CA ARG A 172 -2.88 3.12 -14.60
C ARG A 172 -3.40 2.53 -15.90
N ASN A 173 -2.56 1.80 -16.60
CA ASN A 173 -2.90 1.11 -17.85
C ASN A 173 -3.02 -0.42 -17.64
N GLY A 174 -3.56 -0.83 -16.49
CA GLY A 174 -3.69 -2.23 -16.13
C GLY A 174 -2.38 -2.89 -15.70
N MET A 175 -2.31 -4.22 -15.73
CA MET A 175 -1.17 -5.02 -15.29
C MET A 175 -0.94 -6.22 -16.23
N LEU A 176 0.24 -6.87 -16.14
CA LEU A 176 0.55 -8.11 -16.87
C LEU A 176 0.36 -7.97 -18.39
N TRP A 177 0.94 -6.93 -18.97
CA TRP A 177 0.79 -6.63 -20.40
C TRP A 177 1.25 -7.78 -21.31
N PRO A 178 0.56 -7.99 -22.47
CA PRO A 178 -0.58 -7.22 -22.98
C PRO A 178 -1.95 -7.68 -22.48
N ASP A 179 -2.06 -8.76 -21.69
CA ASP A 179 -3.34 -9.42 -21.37
C ASP A 179 -4.26 -8.56 -20.51
N GLY A 180 -3.73 -7.92 -19.47
CA GLY A 180 -4.44 -6.98 -18.62
C GLY A 180 -4.21 -5.52 -18.97
N GLN A 181 -3.64 -5.22 -20.15
CA GLN A 181 -3.46 -3.85 -20.62
C GLN A 181 -4.78 -3.23 -21.05
N ILE A 182 -5.12 -2.06 -20.52
CA ILE A 182 -6.40 -1.40 -20.77
C ILE A 182 -6.44 -0.70 -22.11
N TRP A 183 -5.39 0.08 -22.48
CA TRP A 183 -5.32 0.83 -23.74
C TRP A 183 -3.95 0.76 -24.38
N THR A 184 -3.92 1.11 -25.66
CA THR A 184 -2.72 1.31 -26.47
C THR A 184 -2.73 2.72 -27.08
N GLU A 185 -1.72 3.08 -27.85
CA GLU A 185 -1.69 4.34 -28.60
C GLU A 185 -2.89 4.52 -29.54
N THR A 186 -3.54 3.43 -29.96
CA THR A 186 -4.70 3.45 -30.85
C THR A 186 -6.05 3.47 -30.12
N GLY A 187 -6.06 3.49 -28.79
CA GLY A 187 -7.27 3.54 -27.95
C GLY A 187 -7.45 2.34 -27.03
N ASP A 188 -8.63 2.24 -26.42
CA ASP A 188 -8.98 1.17 -25.48
C ASP A 188 -8.91 -0.20 -26.16
N ARG A 189 -8.33 -1.18 -25.48
CA ARG A 189 -8.31 -2.56 -25.93
C ARG A 189 -9.69 -3.19 -25.71
N SER A 190 -10.09 -4.06 -26.66
CA SER A 190 -11.28 -4.90 -26.44
C SER A 190 -11.12 -5.70 -25.15
N ASN A 191 -12.06 -5.56 -24.24
CA ASN A 191 -12.05 -6.19 -22.90
C ASN A 191 -10.88 -5.79 -21.98
N GLY A 192 -10.12 -4.72 -22.29
CA GLY A 192 -8.98 -4.33 -21.47
C GLY A 192 -9.34 -4.09 -20.01
N TRP A 193 -10.42 -3.36 -19.75
CA TRP A 193 -10.92 -3.11 -18.39
C TRP A 193 -11.39 -4.39 -17.68
N GLN A 194 -12.10 -5.28 -18.37
CA GLN A 194 -12.58 -6.55 -17.83
C GLN A 194 -11.40 -7.47 -17.49
N ASN A 195 -10.46 -7.63 -18.42
CA ASN A 195 -9.28 -8.47 -18.20
C ASN A 195 -8.47 -7.96 -17.01
N TYR A 196 -8.24 -6.64 -16.93
CA TYR A 196 -7.53 -6.05 -15.79
C TYR A 196 -8.31 -6.28 -14.48
N ALA A 197 -9.61 -6.02 -14.45
CA ALA A 197 -10.43 -6.25 -13.27
C ALA A 197 -10.41 -7.72 -12.82
N GLU A 198 -10.48 -8.67 -13.75
CA GLU A 198 -10.38 -10.10 -13.43
C GLU A 198 -9.03 -10.49 -12.83
N LEU A 199 -7.93 -9.97 -13.37
CA LEU A 199 -6.59 -10.21 -12.86
C LEU A 199 -6.40 -9.58 -11.46
N SER A 200 -6.82 -8.35 -11.27
CA SER A 200 -6.78 -7.66 -9.98
C SER A 200 -7.64 -8.37 -8.93
N ASN A 201 -8.84 -8.79 -9.31
CA ASN A 201 -9.75 -9.51 -8.41
C ASN A 201 -9.19 -10.87 -7.98
N ALA A 202 -8.41 -11.56 -8.83
CA ALA A 202 -7.75 -12.80 -8.43
C ALA A 202 -6.78 -12.58 -7.26
N GLY A 203 -6.03 -11.48 -7.27
CA GLY A 203 -5.20 -11.08 -6.14
C GLY A 203 -6.01 -10.65 -4.92
N TYR A 204 -7.06 -9.84 -5.12
CA TYR A 204 -7.96 -9.42 -4.06
C TYR A 204 -8.59 -10.61 -3.33
N ASP A 205 -9.17 -11.56 -4.07
CA ASP A 205 -9.86 -12.71 -3.50
C ASP A 205 -8.88 -13.65 -2.77
N ALA A 206 -7.68 -13.83 -3.31
CA ALA A 206 -6.62 -14.58 -2.65
C ALA A 206 -6.16 -13.91 -1.35
N ALA A 207 -6.00 -12.59 -1.34
CA ALA A 207 -5.65 -11.82 -0.15
C ALA A 207 -6.72 -11.96 0.94
N LYS A 208 -7.99 -11.77 0.60
CA LYS A 208 -9.12 -11.92 1.52
C LYS A 208 -9.30 -13.35 2.05
N LYS A 209 -8.91 -14.34 1.27
CA LYS A 209 -8.94 -15.74 1.71
C LYS A 209 -7.92 -16.03 2.80
N VAL A 210 -6.72 -15.43 2.72
CA VAL A 210 -5.64 -15.64 3.70
C VAL A 210 -5.79 -14.71 4.90
N PHE A 211 -6.04 -13.42 4.66
CA PHE A 211 -6.23 -12.39 5.68
C PHE A 211 -7.56 -11.64 5.45
N PRO A 212 -8.69 -12.16 5.94
CA PRO A 212 -10.02 -11.56 5.71
C PRO A 212 -10.13 -10.10 6.17
N GLU A 213 -9.42 -9.75 7.25
CA GLU A 213 -9.48 -8.41 7.85
C GLU A 213 -8.50 -7.42 7.21
N ALA A 214 -7.52 -7.89 6.41
CA ALA A 214 -6.60 -6.98 5.75
C ALA A 214 -7.32 -6.08 4.75
N VAL A 215 -6.95 -4.81 4.72
CA VAL A 215 -7.48 -3.83 3.77
C VAL A 215 -6.76 -4.00 2.43
N VAL A 216 -7.50 -4.35 1.39
CA VAL A 216 -6.93 -4.56 0.05
C VAL A 216 -7.12 -3.30 -0.80
N MET A 217 -6.04 -2.84 -1.44
CA MET A 217 -6.06 -1.62 -2.23
C MET A 217 -5.56 -1.81 -3.65
N VAL A 218 -5.98 -0.91 -4.52
CA VAL A 218 -5.47 -0.70 -5.89
C VAL A 218 -4.72 0.62 -5.90
N HIS A 219 -3.56 0.64 -6.56
CA HIS A 219 -2.62 1.77 -6.56
C HIS A 219 -2.54 2.45 -7.92
N GLN A 220 -2.66 3.79 -7.90
CA GLN A 220 -2.52 4.67 -9.05
C GLN A 220 -1.44 5.72 -8.84
N ASN A 221 -0.76 6.10 -9.93
CA ASN A 221 0.17 7.22 -9.92
C ASN A 221 -0.55 8.57 -9.96
N ASN A 222 0.20 9.65 -9.69
CA ASN A 222 -0.20 11.04 -9.90
C ASN A 222 -1.48 11.45 -9.15
N ALA A 223 -1.41 11.54 -7.81
CA ALA A 223 -2.52 11.99 -6.96
C ALA A 223 -3.09 13.37 -7.35
N TRP A 224 -2.31 14.22 -8.05
CA TRP A 224 -2.74 15.54 -8.55
C TRP A 224 -3.57 15.51 -9.83
N GLU A 225 -3.78 14.34 -10.44
CA GLU A 225 -4.66 14.16 -11.59
C GLU A 225 -6.04 13.69 -11.14
N ASP A 226 -7.07 14.10 -11.86
CA ASP A 226 -8.42 13.55 -11.65
C ASP A 226 -8.45 12.08 -12.07
N LEU A 227 -8.66 11.21 -11.09
CA LEU A 227 -8.73 9.75 -11.26
C LEU A 227 -10.14 9.19 -11.08
N GLU A 228 -11.16 10.04 -10.87
CA GLU A 228 -12.54 9.57 -10.65
C GLU A 228 -13.05 8.75 -11.85
N TRP A 229 -12.74 9.19 -13.07
CA TRP A 229 -13.08 8.46 -14.28
C TRP A 229 -12.46 7.05 -14.31
N TRP A 230 -11.22 6.91 -13.81
CA TRP A 230 -10.49 5.65 -13.81
C TRP A 230 -11.13 4.64 -12.83
N PHE A 231 -11.32 5.05 -11.58
CA PHE A 231 -11.96 4.20 -10.57
C PHE A 231 -13.40 3.88 -10.92
N THR A 232 -14.12 4.80 -11.59
CA THR A 232 -15.48 4.54 -12.13
C THR A 232 -15.45 3.42 -13.18
N LYS A 233 -14.54 3.50 -14.16
CA LYS A 233 -14.41 2.45 -15.19
C LYS A 233 -13.97 1.11 -14.58
N PHE A 234 -13.04 1.12 -13.65
CA PHE A 234 -12.59 -0.09 -12.96
C PHE A 234 -13.73 -0.75 -12.16
N SER A 235 -14.49 0.03 -11.39
CA SER A 235 -15.65 -0.45 -10.66
C SER A 235 -16.74 -1.00 -11.58
N ASN A 236 -17.03 -0.32 -12.70
CA ASN A 236 -18.00 -0.78 -13.69
C ASN A 236 -17.56 -2.08 -14.40
N ALA A 237 -16.27 -2.34 -14.48
CA ALA A 237 -15.73 -3.61 -14.97
C ALA A 237 -15.72 -4.72 -13.89
N GLY A 238 -16.24 -4.45 -12.69
CA GLY A 238 -16.32 -5.39 -11.58
C GLY A 238 -15.05 -5.45 -10.72
N GLY A 239 -14.18 -4.47 -10.82
CA GLY A 239 -12.97 -4.38 -10.01
C GLY A 239 -13.28 -4.19 -8.52
N LYS A 240 -12.54 -4.88 -7.67
CA LYS A 240 -12.70 -4.90 -6.20
C LYS A 240 -11.57 -4.16 -5.52
N PHE A 241 -11.88 -3.33 -4.53
CA PHE A 241 -10.92 -2.68 -3.63
C PHE A 241 -11.61 -2.20 -2.36
N ASP A 242 -10.89 -2.20 -1.25
CA ASP A 242 -11.36 -1.66 0.04
C ASP A 242 -10.88 -0.23 0.24
N MET A 243 -9.73 0.13 -0.36
CA MET A 243 -9.04 1.41 -0.21
C MET A 243 -8.39 1.83 -1.54
N ILE A 244 -8.22 3.12 -1.74
CA ILE A 244 -7.52 3.70 -2.88
C ILE A 244 -6.09 4.03 -2.47
N GLY A 245 -5.08 3.52 -3.21
CA GLY A 245 -3.68 3.87 -3.07
C GLY A 245 -3.25 4.86 -4.15
N LEU A 246 -2.49 5.90 -3.79
CA LEU A 246 -1.99 6.91 -4.73
C LEU A 246 -0.50 7.19 -4.50
N SER A 247 0.24 7.46 -5.60
CA SER A 247 1.57 8.09 -5.53
C SER A 247 1.44 9.62 -5.61
N HIS A 248 2.23 10.31 -4.81
CA HIS A 248 2.30 11.78 -4.79
C HIS A 248 3.75 12.27 -4.79
N TYR A 249 4.15 12.90 -5.88
CA TYR A 249 5.48 13.49 -6.06
C TYR A 249 5.33 14.99 -6.37
N PRO A 250 5.25 15.88 -5.37
CA PRO A 250 4.83 17.28 -5.55
C PRO A 250 5.73 18.10 -6.51
N GLN A 251 6.95 17.66 -6.74
CA GLN A 251 7.91 18.34 -7.61
C GLN A 251 8.18 17.57 -8.93
N ALA A 252 7.29 16.63 -9.31
CA ALA A 252 7.45 15.84 -10.53
C ALA A 252 7.21 16.69 -11.80
N GLU A 253 6.24 17.62 -11.75
CA GLU A 253 5.84 18.45 -12.87
C GLU A 253 6.69 19.73 -12.95
N ALA A 254 7.35 19.93 -14.06
CA ALA A 254 8.26 21.07 -14.25
C ALA A 254 7.55 22.43 -14.41
N ASP A 255 6.29 22.40 -14.83
CA ASP A 255 5.47 23.61 -15.11
C ASP A 255 4.54 23.97 -13.94
N LYS A 256 4.58 23.22 -12.83
CA LYS A 256 3.77 23.44 -11.64
C LYS A 256 4.64 23.72 -10.42
N THR A 257 4.10 24.48 -9.49
CA THR A 257 4.71 24.63 -8.15
C THR A 257 4.30 23.44 -7.27
N TRP A 258 5.15 23.04 -6.34
CA TRP A 258 4.81 21.97 -5.42
C TRP A 258 3.57 22.30 -4.58
N GLN A 259 3.31 23.61 -4.29
CA GLN A 259 2.10 24.05 -3.61
C GLN A 259 0.84 23.70 -4.40
N SER A 260 0.82 24.05 -5.69
CA SER A 260 -0.33 23.74 -6.55
C SER A 260 -0.54 22.23 -6.73
N VAL A 261 0.54 21.45 -6.77
CA VAL A 261 0.47 19.99 -6.86
C VAL A 261 -0.05 19.37 -5.56
N ASN A 262 0.38 19.87 -4.40
CA ASN A 262 -0.17 19.47 -3.10
C ASN A 262 -1.67 19.78 -2.99
N GLU A 263 -2.09 21.01 -3.34
CA GLU A 263 -3.50 21.43 -3.32
C GLU A 263 -4.38 20.51 -4.19
N LEU A 264 -3.99 20.28 -5.44
CA LEU A 264 -4.71 19.37 -6.34
C LEU A 264 -4.80 17.93 -5.77
N ALA A 265 -3.72 17.42 -5.20
CA ALA A 265 -3.72 16.08 -4.63
C ALA A 265 -4.68 15.97 -3.42
N LEU A 266 -4.71 16.97 -2.55
CA LEU A 266 -5.63 17.00 -1.41
C LEU A 266 -7.10 17.10 -1.87
N ASP A 267 -7.38 17.92 -2.87
CA ASP A 267 -8.73 18.02 -3.46
C ASP A 267 -9.17 16.67 -4.07
N HIS A 268 -8.30 16.00 -4.81
CA HIS A 268 -8.61 14.70 -5.40
C HIS A 268 -8.75 13.59 -4.35
N ILE A 269 -7.94 13.58 -3.28
CA ILE A 269 -8.13 12.67 -2.14
C ILE A 269 -9.54 12.83 -1.57
N SER A 270 -9.98 14.07 -1.34
CA SER A 270 -11.32 14.36 -0.82
C SER A 270 -12.41 13.90 -1.80
N ALA A 271 -12.28 14.23 -3.08
CA ALA A 271 -13.24 13.85 -4.12
C ALA A 271 -13.37 12.33 -4.24
N LEU A 272 -12.26 11.61 -4.39
CA LEU A 272 -12.23 10.16 -4.50
C LEU A 272 -12.81 9.48 -3.25
N GLY A 273 -12.39 9.93 -2.07
CA GLY A 273 -12.88 9.37 -0.81
C GLY A 273 -14.40 9.48 -0.65
N LYS A 274 -14.96 10.62 -1.02
CA LYS A 274 -16.42 10.88 -0.98
C LYS A 274 -17.17 10.10 -2.05
N THR A 275 -16.68 10.14 -3.30
CA THR A 275 -17.36 9.49 -4.44
C THR A 275 -17.42 7.97 -4.26
N PHE A 276 -16.31 7.35 -3.88
CA PHE A 276 -16.26 5.89 -3.75
C PHE A 276 -16.56 5.39 -2.32
N ARG A 277 -16.73 6.28 -1.35
CA ARG A 277 -16.92 5.96 0.08
C ARG A 277 -15.83 5.01 0.59
N ARG A 278 -14.58 5.32 0.24
CA ARG A 278 -13.37 4.59 0.61
C ARG A 278 -12.34 5.56 1.14
N LYS A 279 -11.50 5.10 2.07
CA LYS A 279 -10.31 5.87 2.44
C LYS A 279 -9.31 5.87 1.29
N VAL A 280 -8.52 6.94 1.23
CA VAL A 280 -7.40 7.10 0.31
C VAL A 280 -6.12 7.10 1.12
N MET A 281 -5.11 6.37 0.65
CA MET A 281 -3.78 6.34 1.24
C MET A 281 -2.75 6.80 0.22
N ILE A 282 -1.89 7.73 0.61
CA ILE A 282 -0.70 8.02 -0.19
C ILE A 282 0.33 6.95 0.13
N VAL A 283 0.42 5.96 -0.76
CA VAL A 283 1.31 4.80 -0.58
C VAL A 283 2.73 5.06 -1.05
N GLU A 284 2.93 6.16 -1.79
CA GLU A 284 4.24 6.68 -2.14
C GLU A 284 4.23 8.21 -2.11
N ILE A 285 5.15 8.81 -1.37
CA ILE A 285 5.50 10.22 -1.48
C ILE A 285 7.02 10.34 -1.56
N GLY A 286 7.50 11.26 -2.37
CA GLY A 286 8.91 11.63 -2.45
C GLY A 286 9.07 13.11 -2.76
N VAL A 287 10.05 13.75 -2.15
CA VAL A 287 10.36 15.17 -2.37
C VAL A 287 11.82 15.34 -2.76
N LYS A 288 12.14 16.27 -3.66
CA LYS A 288 13.49 16.44 -4.23
C LYS A 288 14.49 17.02 -3.21
N THR A 289 14.92 16.20 -2.29
CA THR A 289 15.80 16.57 -1.17
C THR A 289 17.19 17.01 -1.61
N LEU A 290 17.72 16.46 -2.71
CA LEU A 290 19.05 16.80 -3.21
C LEU A 290 19.10 18.17 -3.91
N LEU A 291 17.95 18.68 -4.40
CA LEU A 291 17.90 19.99 -5.02
C LEU A 291 17.83 21.10 -3.96
N ASN A 292 16.93 20.95 -2.99
CA ASN A 292 16.72 21.90 -1.91
C ASN A 292 16.04 21.22 -0.71
N GLU A 293 16.84 20.83 0.29
CA GLU A 293 16.33 20.09 1.46
C GLU A 293 15.28 20.90 2.25
N SER A 294 15.48 22.22 2.39
CA SER A 294 14.53 23.07 3.12
C SER A 294 13.20 23.19 2.40
N GLU A 295 13.19 23.33 1.09
CA GLU A 295 11.97 23.37 0.27
C GLU A 295 11.27 22.00 0.28
N ALA A 296 12.02 20.91 0.17
CA ALA A 296 11.52 19.55 0.27
C ALA A 296 10.81 19.32 1.62
N ALA A 297 11.43 19.76 2.72
CA ALA A 297 10.84 19.67 4.05
C ALA A 297 9.55 20.49 4.18
N LEU A 298 9.48 21.68 3.57
CA LEU A 298 8.26 22.50 3.55
C LEU A 298 7.16 21.83 2.76
N ALA A 299 7.45 21.32 1.57
CA ALA A 299 6.46 20.66 0.71
C ALA A 299 5.85 19.41 1.39
N LEU A 300 6.68 18.58 2.01
CA LEU A 300 6.22 17.41 2.75
C LEU A 300 5.41 17.79 3.99
N ASN A 301 5.89 18.77 4.77
CA ASN A 301 5.22 19.19 5.99
C ASN A 301 3.85 19.80 5.72
N GLU A 302 3.73 20.62 4.70
CA GLU A 302 2.46 21.22 4.30
C GLU A 302 1.47 20.14 3.90
N PHE A 303 1.87 19.23 3.02
CA PHE A 303 1.00 18.13 2.59
C PHE A 303 0.54 17.27 3.78
N MET A 304 1.46 16.80 4.60
CA MET A 304 1.14 15.92 5.75
C MET A 304 0.26 16.63 6.79
N THR A 305 0.46 17.92 7.01
CA THR A 305 -0.33 18.70 7.97
C THR A 305 -1.79 18.77 7.54
N GLN A 306 -2.06 18.98 6.26
CA GLN A 306 -3.41 19.05 5.72
C GLN A 306 -4.02 17.63 5.58
N ALA A 307 -3.27 16.66 5.06
CA ALA A 307 -3.73 15.28 4.89
C ALA A 307 -4.22 14.65 6.21
N ARG A 308 -3.56 14.94 7.34
CA ARG A 308 -3.98 14.46 8.67
C ARG A 308 -5.32 14.99 9.14
N GLN A 309 -5.76 16.14 8.63
CA GLN A 309 -7.04 16.76 9.01
C GLN A 309 -8.20 16.24 8.15
N MET A 310 -7.90 15.48 7.10
CA MET A 310 -8.90 14.97 6.16
C MET A 310 -9.43 13.61 6.63
N GLU A 311 -10.74 13.52 6.74
CA GLU A 311 -11.40 12.25 7.05
C GLU A 311 -11.09 11.19 5.98
N GLU A 312 -11.01 11.59 4.73
CA GLU A 312 -10.79 10.68 3.59
C GLU A 312 -9.37 10.12 3.53
N CYS A 313 -8.36 10.82 4.08
CA CYS A 313 -6.96 10.40 4.03
C CYS A 313 -6.60 9.48 5.19
N ALA A 314 -6.20 8.24 4.88
CA ALA A 314 -5.81 7.25 5.88
C ALA A 314 -4.35 7.38 6.33
N GLY A 315 -3.46 7.95 5.50
CA GLY A 315 -2.05 8.06 5.83
C GLY A 315 -1.15 8.30 4.62
N VAL A 316 0.15 8.33 4.91
CA VAL A 316 1.21 8.65 3.94
C VAL A 316 2.40 7.73 4.16
N PHE A 317 2.94 7.12 3.09
CA PHE A 317 4.19 6.36 3.08
C PHE A 317 5.24 7.11 2.26
N TYR A 318 6.41 7.39 2.85
CA TYR A 318 7.54 7.93 2.12
C TYR A 318 8.24 6.81 1.36
N TRP A 319 8.48 6.97 0.05
CA TRP A 319 9.16 5.97 -0.77
C TRP A 319 10.67 6.04 -0.62
N GLU A 320 11.29 4.98 -0.13
CA GLU A 320 12.73 4.76 0.07
C GLU A 320 13.46 5.94 0.77
N PRO A 321 12.95 6.42 1.93
CA PRO A 321 13.52 7.58 2.62
C PRO A 321 14.96 7.35 3.08
N GLN A 322 15.36 6.10 3.35
CA GLN A 322 16.68 5.73 3.90
C GLN A 322 17.82 5.90 2.90
N THR A 323 17.54 6.19 1.62
CA THR A 323 18.55 6.48 0.62
C THR A 323 19.09 7.90 0.74
N ASP A 324 20.30 8.13 0.22
CA ASP A 324 20.99 9.43 0.29
C ASP A 324 21.30 10.03 -1.10
N GLY A 325 20.81 9.41 -2.17
CA GLY A 325 21.05 9.84 -3.55
C GLY A 325 22.41 9.43 -4.11
N THR A 326 23.23 8.71 -3.34
CA THR A 326 24.53 8.18 -3.80
C THR A 326 24.47 6.68 -4.03
N TRP A 327 23.75 5.93 -3.19
CA TRP A 327 23.54 4.52 -3.35
C TRP A 327 22.43 4.24 -4.39
N LYS A 328 22.60 3.19 -5.16
CA LYS A 328 21.58 2.67 -6.08
C LYS A 328 21.63 1.15 -6.11
N PRO A 329 20.49 0.49 -6.37
CA PRO A 329 20.45 -0.96 -6.58
C PRO A 329 21.46 -1.39 -7.67
N GLY A 330 22.10 -2.55 -7.50
CA GLY A 330 23.10 -3.02 -8.44
C GLY A 330 22.63 -3.12 -9.89
N HIS A 331 21.36 -3.48 -10.10
CA HIS A 331 20.77 -3.56 -11.44
C HIS A 331 20.53 -2.17 -12.11
N TYR A 332 20.48 -1.07 -11.35
CA TYR A 332 20.38 0.28 -11.93
C TYR A 332 21.61 0.61 -12.79
N GLU A 333 22.78 0.06 -12.45
CA GLU A 333 23.99 0.22 -13.28
C GLU A 333 23.79 -0.36 -14.68
N THR A 334 23.23 -1.58 -14.78
CA THR A 334 22.99 -2.24 -16.07
C THR A 334 21.92 -1.54 -16.92
N LEU A 335 21.00 -0.82 -16.29
CA LEU A 335 19.95 -0.04 -16.94
C LEU A 335 20.37 1.40 -17.27
N GLY A 336 21.55 1.84 -16.81
CA GLY A 336 22.00 3.23 -16.93
C GLY A 336 21.17 4.21 -16.08
N TRP A 337 20.50 3.71 -15.03
CA TRP A 337 19.67 4.53 -14.17
C TRP A 337 20.51 5.20 -13.08
N ARG A 338 20.08 6.38 -12.68
CA ARG A 338 20.70 7.14 -11.58
C ARG A 338 20.20 6.64 -10.25
N ALA A 339 20.95 6.97 -9.18
CA ALA A 339 20.47 6.82 -7.82
C ALA A 339 19.18 7.64 -7.61
N TYR A 340 18.33 7.16 -6.70
CA TYR A 340 17.11 7.88 -6.32
C TYR A 340 17.46 9.17 -5.57
N ASP A 341 17.00 10.31 -6.04
CA ASP A 341 17.41 11.64 -5.60
C ASP A 341 16.45 12.28 -4.58
N MET A 342 15.41 11.57 -4.18
CA MET A 342 14.41 12.01 -3.20
C MET A 342 14.57 11.30 -1.85
N GLY A 343 15.68 10.58 -1.61
CA GLY A 343 16.00 9.99 -0.31
C GLY A 343 16.21 11.06 0.78
N ALA A 344 15.80 10.76 2.00
CA ALA A 344 15.77 11.69 3.12
C ALA A 344 16.86 11.41 4.17
N PHE A 345 17.88 10.64 3.80
CA PHE A 345 19.05 10.36 4.63
C PHE A 345 20.31 11.00 4.03
N ARG A 346 21.33 11.18 4.87
CA ARG A 346 22.68 11.59 4.46
C ARG A 346 23.69 10.80 5.29
N ASN A 347 24.58 10.06 4.62
CA ASN A 347 25.55 9.20 5.29
C ASN A 347 24.90 8.27 6.34
N GLY A 348 23.81 7.63 5.97
CA GLY A 348 23.06 6.71 6.83
C GLY A 348 22.30 7.38 7.99
N ARG A 349 22.16 8.71 8.02
CA ARG A 349 21.44 9.45 9.07
C ARG A 349 20.23 10.16 8.51
N PRO A 350 19.08 10.17 9.22
CA PRO A 350 17.91 10.89 8.81
C PRO A 350 18.16 12.41 8.82
N THR A 351 17.58 13.09 7.84
CA THR A 351 17.57 14.56 7.74
C THR A 351 16.33 15.16 8.37
N SER A 352 16.28 16.49 8.42
CA SER A 352 15.13 17.26 8.91
C SER A 352 13.87 17.09 8.05
N VAL A 353 14.00 16.61 6.83
CA VAL A 353 12.86 16.32 5.91
C VAL A 353 11.86 15.36 6.55
N LEU A 354 12.30 14.41 7.38
CA LEU A 354 11.43 13.44 8.03
C LEU A 354 10.77 13.93 9.32
N THR A 355 11.01 15.18 9.73
CA THR A 355 10.39 15.78 10.94
C THR A 355 8.86 15.68 10.97
N PRO A 356 8.13 15.82 9.84
CA PRO A 356 6.67 15.70 9.85
C PRO A 356 6.16 14.33 10.32
N PHE A 357 6.94 13.28 10.28
CA PHE A 357 6.55 11.95 10.78
C PHE A 357 6.57 11.85 12.32
N LYS A 358 7.31 12.72 13.03
CA LYS A 358 7.37 12.73 14.50
C LYS A 358 6.14 13.33 15.16
N ASN A 359 5.42 14.19 14.46
CA ASN A 359 4.29 14.98 14.99
C ASN A 359 2.97 14.21 14.91
#